data_f354d920454615f4ca45fc6072028243
#
_entry.id   f354d920454615f4ca45fc6072028243
#
_cell.length_a   1.000
_cell.length_b   1.000
_cell.length_c   1.000
_cell.angle_alpha   90.00
_cell.angle_beta   90.00
_cell.angle_gamma   90.00
#
_symmetry.space_group_name_H-M   'P 1'
#
loop_
_entity.id
_entity.type
_entity.pdbx_description
1 polymer ?
#
loop_
_entity_poly.entity_id
_entity_poly.type
_entity_poly.pdbx_seq_one_letter_code
_entity_poly.pdbx_strand_id
1 'polypeptide(L)'
;MTEMNTAPQLAPRERCTGCAACCNGCPKGAIRMVPDREGFLYPQVTDGCVQCGHCTHICPVLKQREPRTEPAAFIVWNGDEAVRRNSTAGGAFSALAEYVLEGGGVVFGAALDSGLRVSHIAVKNRHDLPQLRGSKPVQSDVGESYQQVRLYLDQGRQVLFSGTPCQVDGLYRYLGEHPERLITCDVACSGVGSPGVWEKFVRSMAYIKQQKPLSVDFRGKLNGESTRRFHVTFENGGQYDAPLLRSEVGRGLARGMFLRPACHTCGYTSTDRTGDLTLCDMTGGAITPEEKRLGVSLLLINTAKGAQVFDSLPLHRRRCSLAEAVAADRALRSPTPVSVDRSRFFDALEQEPFRQVCARFLSALQPREAAGKPLKELLGNVRLPFGKRKQK
;
A
#
# COMPACT_ATOMS: atom_id res chain seq x y z
N MET A 1 -21.46 -12.71 -42.63
CA MET A 1 -20.27 -12.11 -42.06
C MET A 1 -20.13 -12.67 -40.65
N THR A 2 -19.24 -13.64 -40.47
CA THR A 2 -18.94 -14.28 -39.20
C THR A 2 -18.20 -13.28 -38.33
N GLU A 3 -18.89 -12.69 -37.35
CA GLU A 3 -18.22 -11.93 -36.28
C GLU A 3 -17.20 -12.86 -35.62
N MET A 4 -15.93 -12.53 -35.79
CA MET A 4 -14.86 -13.22 -35.08
C MET A 4 -15.05 -12.99 -33.60
N ASN A 5 -15.44 -14.05 -32.91
CA ASN A 5 -15.71 -14.13 -31.50
C ASN A 5 -14.36 -13.97 -30.74
N THR A 6 -13.87 -12.75 -30.59
CA THR A 6 -12.59 -12.47 -29.97
C THR A 6 -12.76 -12.27 -28.47
N ALA A 7 -12.00 -13.03 -27.67
CA ALA A 7 -11.95 -12.85 -26.22
C ALA A 7 -11.70 -11.38 -25.82
N PRO A 8 -12.25 -10.90 -24.69
CA PRO A 8 -12.09 -9.50 -24.31
C PRO A 8 -10.61 -9.18 -24.08
N GLN A 9 -10.16 -8.06 -24.62
CA GLN A 9 -8.79 -7.61 -24.47
C GLN A 9 -8.61 -7.02 -23.09
N LEU A 10 -7.96 -7.78 -22.18
CA LEU A 10 -7.53 -7.31 -20.88
C LEU A 10 -6.16 -6.63 -20.95
N ALA A 11 -5.80 -5.85 -19.92
CA ALA A 11 -4.48 -5.23 -19.85
C ALA A 11 -3.37 -6.29 -19.87
N PRO A 12 -2.26 -6.06 -20.61
CA PRO A 12 -1.11 -6.94 -20.59
C PRO A 12 -0.60 -7.18 -19.17
N ARG A 13 -0.06 -8.36 -18.90
CA ARG A 13 0.41 -8.76 -17.57
C ARG A 13 1.35 -7.73 -16.94
N GLU A 14 2.28 -7.20 -17.71
CA GLU A 14 3.31 -6.25 -17.28
C GLU A 14 2.72 -4.89 -16.88
N ARG A 15 1.53 -4.56 -17.38
CA ARG A 15 0.82 -3.31 -17.11
C ARG A 15 -0.38 -3.48 -16.17
N CYS A 16 -0.91 -4.71 -16.05
CA CYS A 16 -2.06 -4.98 -15.19
C CYS A 16 -1.72 -4.70 -13.72
N THR A 17 -2.41 -3.75 -13.10
CA THR A 17 -2.20 -3.37 -11.69
C THR A 17 -2.87 -4.32 -10.68
N GLY A 18 -3.75 -5.22 -11.14
CA GLY A 18 -4.53 -6.11 -10.28
C GLY A 18 -5.60 -5.39 -9.45
N CYS A 19 -6.10 -4.24 -9.94
CA CYS A 19 -7.12 -3.44 -9.23
C CYS A 19 -8.49 -4.12 -9.13
N ALA A 20 -8.71 -5.23 -9.84
CA ALA A 20 -9.96 -6.01 -9.86
C ALA A 20 -11.21 -5.28 -10.41
N ALA A 21 -11.09 -4.09 -11.05
CA ALA A 21 -12.22 -3.41 -11.65
C ALA A 21 -12.97 -4.30 -12.66
N CYS A 22 -12.24 -4.98 -13.55
CA CYS A 22 -12.80 -5.88 -14.55
C CYS A 22 -13.54 -7.08 -13.93
N CYS A 23 -13.07 -7.60 -12.79
CA CYS A 23 -13.71 -8.70 -12.06
C CYS A 23 -15.01 -8.22 -11.39
N ASN A 24 -14.95 -7.14 -10.62
CA ASN A 24 -16.11 -6.57 -9.93
C ASN A 24 -17.19 -6.07 -10.90
N GLY A 25 -16.78 -5.52 -12.05
CA GLY A 25 -17.69 -4.94 -13.04
C GLY A 25 -18.21 -5.94 -14.08
N CYS A 26 -17.80 -7.22 -14.05
CA CYS A 26 -18.28 -8.17 -15.03
C CYS A 26 -19.77 -8.52 -14.79
N PRO A 27 -20.71 -8.15 -15.71
CA PRO A 27 -22.14 -8.36 -15.47
C PRO A 27 -22.55 -9.85 -15.46
N LYS A 28 -21.65 -10.74 -15.93
CA LYS A 28 -21.86 -12.20 -15.95
C LYS A 28 -21.02 -12.94 -14.91
N GLY A 29 -20.22 -12.23 -14.09
CA GLY A 29 -19.30 -12.85 -13.15
C GLY A 29 -18.25 -13.75 -13.83
N ALA A 30 -17.99 -13.52 -15.12
CA ALA A 30 -17.13 -14.37 -15.95
C ALA A 30 -15.65 -14.00 -15.88
N ILE A 31 -15.23 -13.26 -14.85
CA ILE A 31 -13.81 -12.95 -14.62
C ILE A 31 -13.48 -13.26 -13.16
N ARG A 32 -12.43 -14.05 -12.96
CA ARG A 32 -11.89 -14.39 -11.64
C ARG A 32 -10.48 -13.85 -11.50
N MET A 33 -10.11 -13.42 -10.29
CA MET A 33 -8.72 -13.04 -9.97
C MET A 33 -7.96 -14.29 -9.53
N VAL A 34 -6.96 -14.71 -10.30
CA VAL A 34 -6.21 -15.94 -10.08
C VAL A 34 -4.74 -15.61 -9.82
N PRO A 35 -4.09 -16.26 -8.82
CA PRO A 35 -2.67 -16.04 -8.58
C PRO A 35 -1.82 -16.64 -9.70
N ASP A 36 -0.80 -15.90 -10.10
CA ASP A 36 0.24 -16.41 -10.99
C ASP A 36 1.37 -17.12 -10.23
N ARG A 37 2.43 -17.55 -10.92
CA ARG A 37 3.61 -18.20 -10.30
C ARG A 37 4.32 -17.31 -9.26
N GLU A 38 4.19 -16.01 -9.37
CA GLU A 38 4.75 -15.05 -8.43
C GLU A 38 3.80 -14.74 -7.26
N GLY A 39 2.57 -15.25 -7.30
CA GLY A 39 1.51 -15.07 -6.31
C GLY A 39 0.70 -13.78 -6.48
N PHE A 40 0.87 -13.04 -7.58
CA PHE A 40 0.04 -11.87 -7.89
C PHE A 40 -1.27 -12.29 -8.54
N LEU A 41 -2.36 -11.62 -8.13
CA LEU A 41 -3.67 -11.86 -8.71
C LEU A 41 -3.81 -11.19 -10.09
N TYR A 42 -4.19 -11.99 -11.10
CA TYR A 42 -4.50 -11.54 -12.46
C TYR A 42 -5.90 -11.98 -12.88
N PRO A 43 -6.59 -11.17 -13.71
CA PRO A 43 -7.91 -11.54 -14.19
C PRO A 43 -7.81 -12.69 -15.21
N GLN A 44 -8.61 -13.73 -15.00
CA GLN A 44 -8.82 -14.84 -15.91
C GLN A 44 -10.27 -14.86 -16.36
N VAL A 45 -10.50 -14.85 -17.66
CA VAL A 45 -11.84 -14.95 -18.27
C VAL A 45 -12.27 -16.42 -18.26
N THR A 46 -13.52 -16.69 -17.88
CA THR A 46 -14.13 -18.02 -17.88
C THR A 46 -15.10 -18.19 -19.05
N ASP A 47 -15.56 -19.44 -19.27
CA ASP A 47 -16.47 -19.80 -20.39
C ASP A 47 -17.83 -19.09 -20.34
N GLY A 48 -18.22 -18.51 -19.18
CA GLY A 48 -19.41 -17.67 -19.04
C GLY A 48 -19.31 -16.28 -19.68
N CYS A 49 -18.20 -15.96 -20.35
CA CYS A 49 -17.99 -14.66 -20.98
C CYS A 49 -18.87 -14.51 -22.23
N VAL A 50 -19.70 -13.46 -22.25
CA VAL A 50 -20.53 -13.08 -23.39
C VAL A 50 -19.89 -12.00 -24.29
N GLN A 51 -18.62 -11.69 -24.08
CA GLN A 51 -17.79 -10.81 -24.89
C GLN A 51 -18.32 -9.38 -25.06
N CYS A 52 -19.04 -8.87 -24.08
CA CYS A 52 -19.64 -7.52 -24.11
C CYS A 52 -18.61 -6.36 -24.07
N GLY A 53 -17.31 -6.65 -23.87
CA GLY A 53 -16.24 -5.65 -23.84
C GLY A 53 -16.22 -4.73 -22.59
N HIS A 54 -17.17 -4.87 -21.68
CA HIS A 54 -17.28 -3.97 -20.52
C HIS A 54 -16.00 -3.94 -19.66
N CYS A 55 -15.37 -5.09 -19.44
CA CYS A 55 -14.11 -5.20 -18.68
C CYS A 55 -12.93 -4.45 -19.32
N THR A 56 -12.88 -4.35 -20.66
CA THR A 56 -11.91 -3.54 -21.40
C THR A 56 -12.22 -2.05 -21.22
N HIS A 57 -13.50 -1.68 -21.26
CA HIS A 57 -13.96 -0.30 -21.13
C HIS A 57 -13.64 0.29 -19.76
N ILE A 58 -13.84 -0.45 -18.69
CA ILE A 58 -13.61 0.02 -17.31
C ILE A 58 -12.17 -0.20 -16.82
N CYS A 59 -11.27 -0.74 -17.66
CA CYS A 59 -9.89 -0.97 -17.25
C CYS A 59 -9.10 0.35 -17.16
N PRO A 60 -8.59 0.75 -15.97
CA PRO A 60 -7.87 2.01 -15.83
C PRO A 60 -6.53 2.04 -16.56
N VAL A 61 -5.98 0.86 -16.87
CA VAL A 61 -4.71 0.72 -17.61
C VAL A 61 -4.90 0.94 -19.11
N LEU A 62 -6.07 0.61 -19.65
CA LEU A 62 -6.40 0.73 -21.06
C LEU A 62 -7.05 2.07 -21.43
N LYS A 63 -7.47 2.84 -20.45
CA LYS A 63 -8.09 4.16 -20.61
C LYS A 63 -7.22 5.21 -19.92
N GLN A 64 -6.87 6.25 -20.62
CA GLN A 64 -6.19 7.39 -20.03
C GLN A 64 -7.11 8.08 -19.01
N ARG A 65 -6.51 8.57 -17.95
CA ARG A 65 -7.15 9.38 -16.94
C ARG A 65 -6.97 10.86 -17.31
N GLU A 66 -8.00 11.67 -17.10
CA GLU A 66 -7.88 13.12 -17.20
C GLU A 66 -6.95 13.63 -16.08
N PRO A 67 -5.96 14.48 -16.40
CA PRO A 67 -5.11 15.10 -15.40
C PRO A 67 -5.93 15.96 -14.45
N ARG A 68 -5.56 15.93 -13.15
CA ARG A 68 -6.16 16.81 -12.15
C ARG A 68 -5.32 18.06 -11.95
N THR A 69 -5.90 19.04 -11.26
CA THR A 69 -5.20 20.24 -10.81
C THR A 69 -4.11 19.89 -9.80
N GLU A 70 -3.11 20.75 -9.70
CA GLU A 70 -2.01 20.59 -8.76
C GLU A 70 -2.54 20.55 -7.31
N PRO A 71 -2.17 19.53 -6.50
CA PRO A 71 -2.67 19.38 -5.14
C PRO A 71 -2.05 20.38 -4.17
N ALA A 72 -2.81 20.77 -3.14
CA ALA A 72 -2.26 21.45 -1.98
C ALA A 72 -1.61 20.45 -1.01
N ALA A 73 -0.44 20.78 -0.45
CA ALA A 73 0.33 19.88 0.41
C ALA A 73 0.41 20.41 1.86
N PHE A 74 0.22 19.49 2.82
CA PHE A 74 0.26 19.78 4.25
C PHE A 74 1.02 18.69 5.01
N ILE A 75 1.80 19.11 6.00
CA ILE A 75 2.33 18.26 7.05
C ILE A 75 1.29 18.22 8.14
N VAL A 76 0.85 17.02 8.54
CA VAL A 76 -0.27 16.85 9.47
C VAL A 76 0.02 15.81 10.53
N TRP A 77 -0.61 15.96 11.71
CA TRP A 77 -0.65 14.93 12.75
C TRP A 77 -1.93 15.03 13.57
N ASN A 78 -2.35 13.90 14.10
CA ASN A 78 -3.57 13.78 14.90
C ASN A 78 -3.43 14.55 16.21
N GLY A 79 -4.46 15.27 16.62
CA GLY A 79 -4.51 15.98 17.90
C GLY A 79 -4.57 15.02 19.10
N ASP A 80 -5.10 13.80 18.91
CA ASP A 80 -5.04 12.74 19.90
C ASP A 80 -3.66 12.07 19.89
N GLU A 81 -2.89 12.28 20.96
CA GLU A 81 -1.54 11.73 21.09
C GLU A 81 -1.53 10.20 21.13
N ALA A 82 -2.55 9.55 21.70
CA ALA A 82 -2.64 8.10 21.74
C ALA A 82 -2.84 7.52 20.33
N VAL A 83 -3.70 8.14 19.52
CA VAL A 83 -3.87 7.79 18.11
C VAL A 83 -2.58 7.99 17.33
N ARG A 84 -1.90 9.13 17.53
CA ARG A 84 -0.62 9.44 16.88
C ARG A 84 0.46 8.41 17.24
N ARG A 85 0.59 8.03 18.50
CA ARG A 85 1.56 7.04 19.00
C ARG A 85 1.33 5.65 18.39
N ASN A 86 0.06 5.25 18.22
CA ASN A 86 -0.33 3.95 17.68
C ASN A 86 -0.48 3.93 16.15
N SER A 87 -0.09 5.01 15.46
CA SER A 87 -0.10 5.11 14.00
C SER A 87 1.31 4.99 13.44
N THR A 88 1.45 4.52 12.20
CA THR A 88 2.74 4.41 11.50
C THR A 88 3.44 5.78 11.36
N ALA A 89 2.67 6.85 11.16
CA ALA A 89 3.15 8.22 10.96
C ALA A 89 2.38 9.19 11.87
N GLY A 90 1.77 10.23 11.32
CA GLY A 90 1.03 11.26 12.07
C GLY A 90 -0.39 10.88 12.52
N GLY A 91 -0.97 9.77 12.07
CA GLY A 91 -2.32 9.35 12.45
C GLY A 91 -3.45 10.00 11.64
N ALA A 92 -3.14 10.60 10.48
CA ALA A 92 -4.14 11.27 9.63
C ALA A 92 -5.21 10.32 9.09
N PHE A 93 -4.84 9.07 8.73
CA PHE A 93 -5.83 8.05 8.33
C PHE A 93 -6.88 7.81 9.41
N SER A 94 -6.48 7.73 10.68
CA SER A 94 -7.41 7.50 11.79
C SER A 94 -8.41 8.66 11.92
N ALA A 95 -7.95 9.91 11.83
CA ALA A 95 -8.84 11.07 11.88
C ALA A 95 -9.87 11.06 10.73
N LEU A 96 -9.43 10.74 9.52
CA LEU A 96 -10.30 10.64 8.35
C LEU A 96 -11.32 9.50 8.50
N ALA A 97 -10.89 8.33 8.95
CA ALA A 97 -11.75 7.17 9.16
C ALA A 97 -12.77 7.41 10.27
N GLU A 98 -12.36 8.00 11.38
CA GLU A 98 -13.23 8.34 12.50
C GLU A 98 -14.29 9.35 12.10
N TYR A 99 -13.93 10.38 11.33
CA TYR A 99 -14.90 11.34 10.77
C TYR A 99 -16.03 10.65 10.01
N VAL A 100 -15.73 9.66 9.17
CA VAL A 100 -16.74 8.90 8.41
C VAL A 100 -17.57 7.99 9.30
N LEU A 101 -16.91 7.29 10.26
CA LEU A 101 -17.60 6.38 11.17
C LEU A 101 -18.54 7.10 12.15
N GLU A 102 -18.18 8.29 12.62
CA GLU A 102 -19.03 9.15 13.47
C GLU A 102 -20.32 9.57 12.75
N GLY A 103 -20.24 9.82 11.43
CA GLY A 103 -21.40 10.07 10.59
C GLY A 103 -22.23 8.81 10.25
N GLY A 104 -21.96 7.65 10.88
CA GLY A 104 -22.62 6.38 10.57
C GLY A 104 -22.18 5.78 9.24
N GLY A 105 -21.06 6.25 8.66
CA GLY A 105 -20.49 5.78 7.40
C GLY A 105 -19.79 4.43 7.48
N VAL A 106 -19.12 4.05 6.41
CA VAL A 106 -18.35 2.79 6.27
C VAL A 106 -16.98 3.11 5.74
N VAL A 107 -15.96 2.47 6.30
CA VAL A 107 -14.55 2.65 5.90
C VAL A 107 -14.02 1.36 5.29
N PHE A 108 -13.52 1.44 4.06
CA PHE A 108 -12.82 0.35 3.39
C PHE A 108 -11.30 0.61 3.41
N GLY A 109 -10.54 -0.45 3.67
CA GLY A 109 -9.09 -0.38 3.62
C GLY A 109 -8.44 -1.76 3.72
N ALA A 110 -7.13 -1.82 3.51
CA ALA A 110 -6.38 -3.05 3.59
C ALA A 110 -6.20 -3.52 5.04
N ALA A 111 -6.48 -4.80 5.30
CA ALA A 111 -6.31 -5.47 6.58
C ALA A 111 -5.56 -6.79 6.43
N LEU A 112 -5.04 -7.33 7.53
CA LEU A 112 -4.51 -8.69 7.61
C LEU A 112 -5.60 -9.61 8.20
N ASP A 113 -5.85 -10.75 7.55
CA ASP A 113 -6.70 -11.79 8.11
C ASP A 113 -5.93 -12.66 9.14
N SER A 114 -6.59 -13.66 9.73
CA SER A 114 -5.98 -14.60 10.68
C SER A 114 -4.87 -15.48 10.10
N GLY A 115 -4.76 -15.53 8.78
CA GLY A 115 -3.66 -16.17 8.03
C GLY A 115 -2.59 -15.17 7.58
N LEU A 116 -2.70 -13.91 8.02
CA LEU A 116 -1.84 -12.78 7.63
C LEU A 116 -1.85 -12.47 6.12
N ARG A 117 -2.91 -12.83 5.42
CA ARG A 117 -3.14 -12.40 4.04
C ARG A 117 -3.70 -10.99 4.04
N VAL A 118 -3.31 -10.19 3.05
CA VAL A 118 -3.77 -8.80 2.94
C VAL A 118 -4.98 -8.74 2.02
N SER A 119 -6.11 -8.22 2.53
CA SER A 119 -7.34 -8.01 1.77
C SER A 119 -7.99 -6.68 2.15
N HIS A 120 -8.85 -6.16 1.27
CA HIS A 120 -9.72 -5.03 1.62
C HIS A 120 -10.92 -5.54 2.41
N ILE A 121 -11.21 -4.84 3.51
CA ILE A 121 -12.40 -5.11 4.35
C ILE A 121 -13.18 -3.82 4.61
N ALA A 122 -14.44 -3.98 4.97
CA ALA A 122 -15.32 -2.90 5.45
C ALA A 122 -15.33 -2.83 6.98
N VAL A 123 -15.11 -1.66 7.53
CA VAL A 123 -15.23 -1.35 8.96
C VAL A 123 -16.39 -0.38 9.18
N LYS A 124 -17.24 -0.63 10.17
CA LYS A 124 -18.47 0.13 10.43
C LYS A 124 -18.50 0.79 11.82
N ASN A 125 -17.46 0.58 12.62
CA ASN A 125 -17.36 1.09 13.98
C ASN A 125 -15.90 1.37 14.35
N ARG A 126 -15.68 2.18 15.39
CA ARG A 126 -14.33 2.56 15.86
C ARG A 126 -13.54 1.40 16.45
N HIS A 127 -14.23 0.39 17.03
CA HIS A 127 -13.57 -0.76 17.66
C HIS A 127 -12.76 -1.56 16.63
N ASP A 128 -13.27 -1.70 15.41
CA ASP A 128 -12.65 -2.48 14.33
C ASP A 128 -11.63 -1.67 13.51
N LEU A 129 -11.60 -0.34 13.66
CA LEU A 129 -10.69 0.54 12.91
C LEU A 129 -9.20 0.18 13.03
N PRO A 130 -8.67 -0.31 14.16
CA PRO A 130 -7.28 -0.75 14.25
C PRO A 130 -6.84 -1.77 13.20
N GLN A 131 -7.75 -2.60 12.66
CA GLN A 131 -7.44 -3.56 11.59
C GLN A 131 -6.96 -2.88 10.31
N LEU A 132 -7.44 -1.66 10.04
CA LEU A 132 -7.07 -0.88 8.85
C LEU A 132 -5.80 -0.04 9.05
N ARG A 133 -5.39 0.19 10.30
CA ARG A 133 -4.19 1.00 10.62
C ARG A 133 -2.91 0.29 10.20
N GLY A 134 -1.88 1.06 9.93
CA GLY A 134 -0.55 0.56 9.58
C GLY A 134 -0.37 0.22 8.09
N SER A 135 0.86 0.36 7.63
CA SER A 135 1.24 -0.01 6.26
C SER A 135 1.21 -1.52 6.05
N LYS A 136 0.68 -1.96 4.92
CA LYS A 136 0.71 -3.36 4.48
C LYS A 136 1.27 -3.40 3.05
N PRO A 137 2.60 -3.45 2.88
CA PRO A 137 3.26 -3.29 1.57
C PRO A 137 3.21 -4.56 0.71
N VAL A 138 2.17 -5.36 0.88
CA VAL A 138 1.83 -6.53 0.08
C VAL A 138 0.57 -6.23 -0.70
N GLN A 139 0.44 -6.74 -1.92
CA GLN A 139 -0.79 -6.53 -2.69
C GLN A 139 -1.99 -7.06 -1.91
N SER A 140 -2.97 -6.18 -1.65
CA SER A 140 -4.23 -6.58 -1.05
C SER A 140 -5.17 -7.13 -2.11
N ASP A 141 -5.88 -8.20 -1.77
CA ASP A 141 -7.02 -8.66 -2.53
C ASP A 141 -8.20 -7.69 -2.30
N VAL A 142 -8.70 -7.11 -3.38
CA VAL A 142 -9.87 -6.21 -3.33
C VAL A 142 -11.16 -7.02 -3.12
N GLY A 143 -11.19 -8.28 -3.57
CA GLY A 143 -12.38 -9.12 -3.50
C GLY A 143 -13.60 -8.42 -4.13
N GLU A 144 -14.71 -8.41 -3.39
CA GLU A 144 -15.98 -7.77 -3.77
C GLU A 144 -16.15 -6.35 -3.19
N SER A 145 -15.07 -5.73 -2.71
CA SER A 145 -15.15 -4.44 -2.00
C SER A 145 -15.79 -3.33 -2.83
N TYR A 146 -15.60 -3.33 -4.16
CA TYR A 146 -16.23 -2.31 -5.01
C TYR A 146 -17.75 -2.48 -5.10
N GLN A 147 -18.23 -3.72 -5.14
CA GLN A 147 -19.68 -4.02 -5.11
C GLN A 147 -20.28 -3.62 -3.75
N GLN A 148 -19.55 -3.89 -2.66
CA GLN A 148 -19.98 -3.46 -1.32
C GLN A 148 -19.99 -1.93 -1.18
N VAL A 149 -19.00 -1.21 -1.74
CA VAL A 149 -19.00 0.26 -1.80
C VAL A 149 -20.26 0.76 -2.50
N ARG A 150 -20.60 0.23 -3.68
CA ARG A 150 -21.83 0.57 -4.42
C ARG A 150 -23.05 0.35 -3.55
N LEU A 151 -23.16 -0.81 -2.92
CA LEU A 151 -24.31 -1.14 -2.06
C LEU A 151 -24.50 -0.13 -0.91
N TYR A 152 -23.40 0.29 -0.23
CA TYR A 152 -23.51 1.28 0.84
C TYR A 152 -23.83 2.68 0.33
N LEU A 153 -23.32 3.07 -0.83
CA LEU A 153 -23.67 4.34 -1.46
C LEU A 153 -25.16 4.38 -1.86
N ASP A 154 -25.69 3.29 -2.44
CA ASP A 154 -27.10 3.14 -2.81
C ASP A 154 -28.02 3.17 -1.58
N GLN A 155 -27.53 2.74 -0.41
CA GLN A 155 -28.21 2.90 0.89
C GLN A 155 -28.11 4.32 1.47
N GLY A 156 -27.52 5.28 0.75
CA GLY A 156 -27.34 6.65 1.19
C GLY A 156 -26.25 6.83 2.27
N ARG A 157 -25.41 5.82 2.52
CA ARG A 157 -24.34 5.92 3.51
C ARG A 157 -23.13 6.64 2.95
N GLN A 158 -22.41 7.37 3.81
CA GLN A 158 -21.09 7.89 3.47
C GLN A 158 -20.07 6.75 3.48
N VAL A 159 -19.20 6.72 2.49
CA VAL A 159 -18.16 5.69 2.36
C VAL A 159 -16.79 6.35 2.24
N LEU A 160 -15.83 5.88 3.03
CA LEU A 160 -14.41 6.13 2.79
C LEU A 160 -13.80 4.89 2.16
N PHE A 161 -13.18 5.03 1.00
CA PHE A 161 -12.34 3.98 0.40
C PHE A 161 -10.88 4.42 0.43
N SER A 162 -10.03 3.66 1.15
CA SER A 162 -8.58 3.88 1.19
C SER A 162 -7.87 2.71 0.53
N GLY A 163 -6.97 3.01 -0.42
CA GLY A 163 -6.22 2.01 -1.16
C GLY A 163 -5.02 2.59 -1.91
N THR A 164 -4.39 1.79 -2.74
CA THR A 164 -3.39 2.30 -3.68
C THR A 164 -4.06 3.13 -4.77
N PRO A 165 -3.36 4.08 -5.45
CA PRO A 165 -3.99 4.91 -6.48
C PRO A 165 -4.65 4.11 -7.60
N CYS A 166 -4.04 2.99 -8.01
CA CYS A 166 -4.62 2.12 -9.03
C CYS A 166 -5.89 1.39 -8.56
N GLN A 167 -6.04 1.14 -7.25
CA GLN A 167 -7.28 0.60 -6.67
C GLN A 167 -8.36 1.67 -6.59
N VAL A 168 -8.01 2.90 -6.23
CA VAL A 168 -8.96 4.03 -6.23
C VAL A 168 -9.46 4.34 -7.65
N ASP A 169 -8.55 4.35 -8.65
CA ASP A 169 -8.96 4.50 -10.06
C ASP A 169 -9.84 3.34 -10.52
N GLY A 170 -9.49 2.10 -10.14
CA GLY A 170 -10.31 0.92 -10.40
C GLY A 170 -11.71 1.04 -9.82
N LEU A 171 -11.87 1.57 -8.62
CA LEU A 171 -13.16 1.82 -8.00
C LEU A 171 -13.97 2.86 -8.78
N TYR A 172 -13.37 4.00 -9.14
CA TYR A 172 -14.07 5.02 -9.94
C TYR A 172 -14.49 4.49 -11.31
N ARG A 173 -13.63 3.69 -11.98
CA ARG A 173 -13.98 3.04 -13.25
C ARG A 173 -15.11 2.03 -13.12
N TYR A 174 -15.15 1.30 -12.01
CA TYR A 174 -16.24 0.38 -11.68
C TYR A 174 -17.56 1.13 -11.44
N LEU A 175 -17.51 2.23 -10.68
CA LEU A 175 -18.69 3.04 -10.39
C LEU A 175 -19.21 3.81 -11.62
N GLY A 176 -18.32 4.19 -12.53
CA GLY A 176 -18.63 5.01 -13.71
C GLY A 176 -18.90 6.49 -13.39
N GLU A 177 -18.75 6.88 -12.13
CA GLU A 177 -19.06 8.21 -11.59
C GLU A 177 -18.20 8.54 -10.36
N HIS A 178 -18.30 9.78 -9.88
CA HIS A 178 -17.66 10.26 -8.64
C HIS A 178 -18.73 10.63 -7.60
N PRO A 179 -19.34 9.66 -6.88
CA PRO A 179 -20.43 9.92 -5.96
C PRO A 179 -20.06 10.92 -4.88
N GLU A 180 -20.97 11.82 -4.52
CA GLU A 180 -20.75 12.84 -3.48
C GLU A 180 -20.44 12.20 -2.12
N ARG A 181 -21.16 11.12 -1.76
CA ARG A 181 -20.98 10.40 -0.50
C ARG A 181 -19.78 9.47 -0.46
N LEU A 182 -19.01 9.36 -1.55
CA LEU A 182 -17.75 8.60 -1.59
C LEU A 182 -16.57 9.54 -1.35
N ILE A 183 -15.87 9.36 -0.26
CA ILE A 183 -14.57 9.96 0.01
C ILE A 183 -13.50 8.93 -0.37
N THR A 184 -12.50 9.34 -1.14
CA THR A 184 -11.38 8.45 -1.49
C THR A 184 -10.07 8.99 -0.94
N CYS A 185 -9.29 8.09 -0.36
CA CYS A 185 -7.96 8.40 0.15
C CYS A 185 -6.96 7.42 -0.43
N ASP A 186 -6.18 7.83 -1.42
CA ASP A 186 -5.08 7.01 -1.89
C ASP A 186 -3.82 7.20 -1.05
N VAL A 187 -2.90 6.23 -1.13
CA VAL A 187 -1.60 6.31 -0.48
C VAL A 187 -0.50 6.52 -1.51
N ALA A 188 0.52 7.30 -1.20
CA ALA A 188 1.74 7.33 -2.00
C ALA A 188 2.36 5.92 -2.00
N CYS A 189 2.37 5.28 -3.17
CA CYS A 189 2.68 3.86 -3.31
C CYS A 189 3.96 3.66 -4.12
N SER A 190 4.98 3.09 -3.50
CA SER A 190 6.23 2.72 -4.16
C SER A 190 6.20 1.33 -4.82
N GLY A 191 5.02 0.69 -4.87
CA GLY A 191 4.79 -0.65 -5.37
C GLY A 191 4.32 -1.61 -4.29
N VAL A 192 3.63 -2.67 -4.70
CA VAL A 192 3.11 -3.72 -3.82
C VAL A 192 3.91 -5.00 -3.97
N GLY A 193 4.25 -5.62 -2.85
CA GLY A 193 4.98 -6.89 -2.80
C GLY A 193 4.09 -8.08 -3.16
N SER A 194 4.74 -9.15 -3.60
CA SER A 194 4.08 -10.40 -3.95
C SER A 194 3.40 -11.06 -2.74
N PRO A 195 2.09 -11.39 -2.83
CA PRO A 195 1.40 -12.19 -1.82
C PRO A 195 2.03 -13.59 -1.65
N GLY A 196 2.50 -14.22 -2.73
CA GLY A 196 3.17 -15.52 -2.65
C GLY A 196 4.50 -15.49 -1.93
N VAL A 197 5.30 -14.44 -2.12
CA VAL A 197 6.55 -14.25 -1.35
C VAL A 197 6.22 -13.98 0.12
N TRP A 198 5.20 -13.19 0.39
CA TRP A 198 4.74 -12.91 1.75
C TRP A 198 4.28 -14.19 2.47
N GLU A 199 3.49 -15.03 1.81
CA GLU A 199 3.05 -16.30 2.37
C GLU A 199 4.24 -17.23 2.70
N LYS A 200 5.22 -17.33 1.79
CA LYS A 200 6.45 -18.11 2.04
C LYS A 200 7.24 -17.55 3.23
N PHE A 201 7.29 -16.22 3.38
CA PHE A 201 7.94 -15.57 4.52
C PHE A 201 7.22 -15.91 5.83
N VAL A 202 5.88 -15.79 5.90
CA VAL A 202 5.07 -16.12 7.09
C VAL A 202 5.27 -17.60 7.48
N ARG A 203 5.22 -18.51 6.52
CA ARG A 203 5.49 -19.95 6.75
C ARG A 203 6.92 -20.18 7.26
N SER A 204 7.90 -19.49 6.69
CA SER A 204 9.31 -19.60 7.14
C SER A 204 9.50 -19.10 8.57
N MET A 205 8.85 -17.99 8.95
CA MET A 205 8.86 -17.48 10.32
C MET A 205 8.21 -18.45 11.30
N ALA A 206 7.04 -19.01 10.96
CA ALA A 206 6.36 -20.02 11.76
C ALA A 206 7.25 -21.26 11.98
N TYR A 207 7.91 -21.73 10.94
CA TYR A 207 8.83 -22.89 11.03
C TYR A 207 10.04 -22.59 11.92
N ILE A 208 10.69 -21.43 11.76
CA ILE A 208 11.89 -21.07 12.57
C ILE A 208 11.53 -20.92 14.05
N LYS A 209 10.40 -20.30 14.34
CA LYS A 209 9.96 -20.03 15.70
C LYS A 209 9.21 -21.19 16.33
N GLN A 210 8.85 -22.23 15.52
CA GLN A 210 7.97 -23.33 15.93
C GLN A 210 6.66 -22.80 16.58
N GLN A 211 6.17 -21.66 16.07
CA GLN A 211 5.04 -20.92 16.59
C GLN A 211 4.33 -20.19 15.44
N LYS A 212 3.01 -20.13 15.50
CA LYS A 212 2.22 -19.40 14.50
C LYS A 212 2.32 -17.89 14.75
N PRO A 213 2.65 -17.08 13.70
CA PRO A 213 2.55 -15.64 13.78
C PRO A 213 1.07 -15.22 13.88
N LEU A 214 0.75 -14.34 14.84
CA LEU A 214 -0.60 -13.82 15.06
C LEU A 214 -0.81 -12.44 14.46
N SER A 215 0.19 -11.58 14.58
CA SER A 215 0.09 -10.21 14.08
C SER A 215 1.41 -9.72 13.51
N VAL A 216 1.31 -8.79 12.59
CA VAL A 216 2.46 -8.15 11.96
C VAL A 216 2.23 -6.65 11.88
N ASP A 217 3.22 -5.90 12.30
CA ASP A 217 3.35 -4.48 11.98
C ASP A 217 4.58 -4.27 11.10
N PHE A 218 4.35 -3.83 9.87
CA PHE A 218 5.42 -3.64 8.88
C PHE A 218 6.28 -2.38 9.14
N ARG A 219 5.75 -1.42 9.90
CA ARG A 219 6.40 -0.12 10.12
C ARG A 219 6.06 0.46 11.49
N GLY A 220 6.10 -0.40 12.51
CA GLY A 220 5.76 -0.05 13.87
C GLY A 220 6.64 1.05 14.46
N LYS A 221 6.08 1.73 15.46
CA LYS A 221 6.79 2.62 16.36
C LYS A 221 7.31 1.83 17.57
N LEU A 222 8.47 2.21 18.06
CA LEU A 222 8.99 1.71 19.32
C LEU A 222 8.79 2.79 20.39
N ASN A 223 8.08 2.46 21.48
CA ASN A 223 7.74 3.40 22.55
C ASN A 223 7.07 4.71 22.04
N GLY A 224 6.25 4.60 20.98
CA GLY A 224 5.59 5.74 20.35
C GLY A 224 6.49 6.57 19.40
N GLU A 225 7.75 6.18 19.22
CA GLU A 225 8.68 6.85 18.33
C GLU A 225 8.75 6.20 16.94
N SER A 226 8.84 7.01 15.89
CA SER A 226 8.84 6.59 14.48
C SER A 226 10.17 5.94 14.09
N THR A 227 10.33 4.66 14.37
CA THR A 227 11.56 3.89 14.17
C THR A 227 11.52 2.96 12.97
N ARG A 228 10.38 2.86 12.28
CA ARG A 228 10.16 1.98 11.11
C ARG A 228 10.60 0.54 11.37
N ARG A 229 10.06 -0.06 12.41
CA ARG A 229 10.38 -1.45 12.78
C ARG A 229 9.39 -2.40 12.14
N PHE A 230 9.90 -3.55 11.76
CA PHE A 230 9.12 -4.73 11.39
C PHE A 230 8.96 -5.60 12.63
N HIS A 231 7.71 -5.73 13.09
CA HIS A 231 7.37 -6.43 14.31
C HIS A 231 6.40 -7.57 14.04
N VAL A 232 6.65 -8.74 14.65
CA VAL A 232 5.78 -9.92 14.56
C VAL A 232 5.55 -10.46 15.97
N THR A 233 4.27 -10.71 16.31
CA THR A 233 3.89 -11.38 17.56
C THR A 233 3.46 -12.81 17.25
N PHE A 234 3.85 -13.77 18.11
CA PHE A 234 3.54 -15.20 17.97
C PHE A 234 2.54 -15.68 19.04
N GLU A 235 1.91 -16.83 18.81
CA GLU A 235 0.88 -17.41 19.71
C GLU A 235 1.34 -17.58 21.17
N ASN A 236 2.61 -17.89 21.38
CA ASN A 236 3.19 -18.04 22.73
C ASN A 236 3.59 -16.72 23.41
N GLY A 237 3.23 -15.56 22.81
CA GLY A 237 3.65 -14.23 23.26
C GLY A 237 5.09 -13.86 22.84
N GLY A 238 5.81 -14.76 22.17
CA GLY A 238 7.12 -14.45 21.59
C GLY A 238 7.03 -13.35 20.54
N GLN A 239 8.12 -12.60 20.36
CA GLN A 239 8.18 -11.48 19.45
C GLN A 239 9.41 -11.57 18.54
N TYR A 240 9.27 -11.08 17.33
CA TYR A 240 10.37 -10.73 16.44
C TYR A 240 10.30 -9.24 16.15
N ASP A 241 11.37 -8.53 16.36
CA ASP A 241 11.44 -7.10 16.18
C ASP A 241 12.80 -6.70 15.57
N ALA A 242 12.76 -6.03 14.42
CA ALA A 242 13.95 -5.58 13.72
C ALA A 242 13.68 -4.27 12.95
N PRO A 243 14.69 -3.43 12.71
CA PRO A 243 14.56 -2.35 11.73
C PRO A 243 14.08 -2.93 10.39
N LEU A 244 13.11 -2.29 9.74
CA LEU A 244 12.48 -2.82 8.51
C LEU A 244 13.52 -3.24 7.46
N LEU A 245 14.52 -2.41 7.19
CA LEU A 245 15.57 -2.70 6.20
C LEU A 245 16.58 -3.81 6.63
N ARG A 246 16.48 -4.31 7.87
CA ARG A 246 17.21 -5.50 8.31
C ARG A 246 16.39 -6.79 8.17
N SER A 247 15.08 -6.70 7.91
CA SER A 247 14.26 -7.84 7.53
C SER A 247 14.41 -8.18 6.05
N GLU A 248 14.23 -9.45 5.67
CA GLU A 248 14.22 -9.88 4.27
C GLU A 248 13.12 -9.19 3.47
N VAL A 249 11.94 -9.04 4.07
CA VAL A 249 10.80 -8.34 3.46
C VAL A 249 11.14 -6.90 3.14
N GLY A 250 11.66 -6.15 4.12
CA GLY A 250 12.03 -4.75 3.92
C GLY A 250 13.11 -4.55 2.86
N ARG A 251 14.13 -5.41 2.84
CA ARG A 251 15.19 -5.36 1.81
C ARG A 251 14.65 -5.68 0.42
N GLY A 252 13.83 -6.71 0.31
CA GLY A 252 13.26 -7.10 -0.97
C GLY A 252 12.34 -6.04 -1.57
N LEU A 253 11.49 -5.42 -0.75
CA LEU A 253 10.64 -4.29 -1.16
C LEU A 253 11.48 -3.09 -1.60
N ALA A 254 12.49 -2.71 -0.81
CA ALA A 254 13.34 -1.56 -1.11
C ALA A 254 14.15 -1.73 -2.41
N ARG A 255 14.54 -2.97 -2.73
CA ARG A 255 15.28 -3.33 -3.96
C ARG A 255 14.38 -3.59 -5.17
N GLY A 256 13.05 -3.54 -5.02
CA GLY A 256 12.13 -3.92 -6.10
C GLY A 256 12.22 -5.39 -6.50
N MET A 257 12.67 -6.26 -5.59
CA MET A 257 12.95 -7.68 -5.88
C MET A 257 11.67 -8.48 -6.18
N PHE A 258 10.61 -8.21 -5.44
CA PHE A 258 9.35 -8.94 -5.58
C PHE A 258 8.14 -8.00 -5.61
N LEU A 259 8.29 -6.82 -6.21
CA LEU A 259 7.17 -5.95 -6.52
C LEU A 259 6.41 -6.47 -7.76
N ARG A 260 5.12 -6.13 -7.84
CA ARG A 260 4.31 -6.42 -9.03
C ARG A 260 4.93 -5.80 -10.28
N PRO A 261 4.98 -6.50 -11.43
CA PRO A 261 5.60 -5.98 -12.66
C PRO A 261 5.13 -4.58 -13.03
N ALA A 262 3.82 -4.32 -13.01
CA ALA A 262 3.23 -3.01 -13.31
C ALA A 262 3.73 -1.87 -12.40
N CYS A 263 4.22 -2.17 -11.21
CA CYS A 263 4.73 -1.16 -10.28
C CYS A 263 6.06 -0.54 -10.72
N HIS A 264 6.81 -1.21 -11.59
CA HIS A 264 8.09 -0.71 -12.09
C HIS A 264 7.95 0.35 -13.19
N THR A 265 6.76 0.43 -13.80
CA THR A 265 6.39 1.43 -14.82
C THR A 265 5.11 2.15 -14.45
N CYS A 266 4.85 2.30 -13.15
CA CYS A 266 3.61 2.80 -12.60
C CYS A 266 3.33 4.26 -12.99
N GLY A 267 2.23 4.50 -13.70
CA GLY A 267 1.81 5.85 -14.08
C GLY A 267 1.21 6.69 -12.94
N TYR A 268 1.01 6.08 -11.76
CA TYR A 268 0.47 6.77 -10.58
C TYR A 268 1.56 7.35 -9.66
N THR A 269 2.85 7.18 -9.99
CA THR A 269 3.96 7.76 -9.22
C THR A 269 4.24 9.19 -9.67
N SER A 270 3.30 10.07 -9.36
CA SER A 270 3.31 11.48 -9.71
C SER A 270 2.50 12.28 -8.68
N THR A 271 2.47 13.59 -8.81
CA THR A 271 1.59 14.48 -8.04
C THR A 271 0.17 14.56 -8.61
N ASP A 272 -0.07 14.02 -9.82
CA ASP A 272 -1.41 13.84 -10.36
C ASP A 272 -2.08 12.62 -9.70
N ARG A 273 -2.87 12.87 -8.65
CA ARG A 273 -3.42 11.85 -7.76
C ARG A 273 -4.84 11.46 -8.12
N THR A 274 -5.23 10.24 -7.72
CA THR A 274 -6.55 9.66 -8.07
C THR A 274 -7.60 9.94 -7.00
N GLY A 275 -7.23 9.84 -5.71
CA GLY A 275 -8.14 10.05 -4.59
C GLY A 275 -8.51 11.51 -4.36
N ASP A 276 -9.49 11.77 -3.52
CA ASP A 276 -9.81 13.12 -3.02
C ASP A 276 -8.69 13.65 -2.13
N LEU A 277 -8.10 12.75 -1.35
CA LEU A 277 -6.94 12.97 -0.49
C LEU A 277 -5.85 11.93 -0.80
N THR A 278 -4.58 12.30 -0.56
CA THR A 278 -3.46 11.35 -0.63
C THR A 278 -2.67 11.39 0.66
N LEU A 279 -2.41 10.23 1.25
CA LEU A 279 -1.51 10.09 2.39
C LEU A 279 -0.14 9.62 1.92
N CYS A 280 0.89 10.36 2.34
CA CYS A 280 2.27 10.08 2.02
C CYS A 280 3.11 10.04 3.29
N ASP A 281 4.34 9.52 3.14
CA ASP A 281 5.35 9.61 4.19
C ASP A 281 6.06 10.96 4.14
N MET A 282 6.30 11.55 5.30
CA MET A 282 7.19 12.69 5.44
C MET A 282 8.52 12.22 6.03
N THR A 283 9.50 11.93 5.17
CA THR A 283 10.77 11.31 5.61
C THR A 283 11.96 12.25 5.64
N GLY A 284 11.79 13.49 5.24
CA GLY A 284 12.86 14.48 5.16
C GLY A 284 12.30 15.89 5.03
N GLY A 285 13.17 16.85 4.70
CA GLY A 285 12.78 18.25 4.48
C GLY A 285 12.51 19.02 5.76
N ALA A 286 11.56 19.94 5.73
CA ALA A 286 11.28 20.92 6.78
C ALA A 286 10.48 20.34 7.97
N ILE A 287 10.87 19.18 8.52
CA ILE A 287 10.30 18.65 9.77
C ILE A 287 11.24 18.86 10.94
N THR A 288 10.67 19.22 12.09
CA THR A 288 11.44 19.40 13.33
C THR A 288 11.94 18.05 13.87
N PRO A 289 12.95 18.03 14.75
CA PRO A 289 13.38 16.80 15.42
C PRO A 289 12.26 16.09 16.17
N GLU A 290 11.33 16.83 16.78
CA GLU A 290 10.17 16.27 17.47
C GLU A 290 9.15 15.68 16.50
N GLU A 291 8.80 16.37 15.42
CA GLU A 291 7.94 15.85 14.35
C GLU A 291 8.51 14.54 13.78
N LYS A 292 9.84 14.48 13.58
CA LYS A 292 10.52 13.28 13.12
C LYS A 292 10.43 12.14 14.15
N ARG A 293 10.62 12.45 15.42
CA ARG A 293 10.57 11.48 16.52
C ARG A 293 9.17 10.90 16.69
N LEU A 294 8.14 11.73 16.79
CA LEU A 294 6.76 11.31 17.00
C LEU A 294 6.07 10.85 15.71
N GLY A 295 6.60 11.20 14.56
CA GLY A 295 6.01 10.94 13.24
C GLY A 295 4.96 11.97 12.86
N VAL A 296 4.99 12.37 11.59
CA VAL A 296 3.99 13.18 10.91
C VAL A 296 3.62 12.54 9.59
N SER A 297 2.44 12.84 9.07
CA SER A 297 2.01 12.44 7.73
C SER A 297 2.14 13.63 6.78
N LEU A 298 2.48 13.37 5.54
CA LEU A 298 2.26 14.30 4.45
C LEU A 298 0.87 14.00 3.86
N LEU A 299 0.05 15.03 3.69
CA LEU A 299 -1.29 14.91 3.12
C LEU A 299 -1.41 15.85 1.93
N LEU A 300 -1.84 15.30 0.78
CA LEU A 300 -2.19 16.07 -0.40
C LEU A 300 -3.71 16.19 -0.51
N ILE A 301 -4.19 17.39 -0.83
CA ILE A 301 -5.59 17.68 -1.11
C ILE A 301 -5.75 17.80 -2.61
N ASN A 302 -6.48 16.88 -3.23
CA ASN A 302 -6.54 16.74 -4.68
C ASN A 302 -7.85 17.23 -5.30
N THR A 303 -8.91 17.42 -4.48
CA THR A 303 -10.24 17.86 -4.94
C THR A 303 -10.89 18.83 -3.97
N ALA A 304 -11.90 19.58 -4.43
CA ALA A 304 -12.69 20.45 -3.56
C ALA A 304 -13.40 19.68 -2.43
N LYS A 305 -13.91 18.47 -2.73
CA LYS A 305 -14.48 17.57 -1.72
C LYS A 305 -13.42 17.15 -0.68
N GLY A 306 -12.22 16.81 -1.12
CA GLY A 306 -11.09 16.53 -0.23
C GLY A 306 -10.75 17.71 0.69
N ALA A 307 -10.82 18.95 0.18
CA ALA A 307 -10.60 20.15 0.98
C ALA A 307 -11.67 20.33 2.08
N GLN A 308 -12.95 20.18 1.74
CA GLN A 308 -14.05 20.26 2.70
C GLN A 308 -13.92 19.22 3.82
N VAL A 309 -13.60 17.99 3.45
CA VAL A 309 -13.35 16.91 4.43
C VAL A 309 -12.16 17.28 5.31
N PHE A 310 -11.04 17.69 4.71
CA PHE A 310 -9.80 18.03 5.44
C PHE A 310 -10.04 19.15 6.47
N ASP A 311 -10.84 20.15 6.12
CA ASP A 311 -11.14 21.25 7.04
C ASP A 311 -11.94 20.82 8.29
N SER A 312 -12.68 19.72 8.20
CA SER A 312 -13.44 19.12 9.29
C SER A 312 -12.62 18.17 10.18
N LEU A 313 -11.39 17.80 9.78
CA LEU A 313 -10.59 16.83 10.54
C LEU A 313 -9.87 17.47 11.73
N PRO A 314 -9.82 16.78 12.90
CA PRO A 314 -9.12 17.24 14.11
C PRO A 314 -7.61 17.02 13.98
N LEU A 315 -7.00 17.60 12.96
CA LEU A 315 -5.58 17.49 12.66
C LEU A 315 -4.86 18.81 12.94
N HIS A 316 -3.72 18.71 13.61
CA HIS A 316 -2.74 19.77 13.50
C HIS A 316 -2.19 19.80 12.08
N ARG A 317 -2.04 20.98 11.50
CA ARG A 317 -1.68 21.14 10.10
C ARG A 317 -0.70 22.28 9.87
N ARG A 318 0.25 22.05 8.99
CA ARG A 318 1.20 23.05 8.51
C ARG A 318 1.36 22.90 7.01
N ARG A 319 1.13 23.99 6.27
CA ARG A 319 1.29 23.97 4.81
C ARG A 319 2.75 23.75 4.44
N CYS A 320 3.01 22.98 3.41
CA CYS A 320 4.32 22.86 2.76
C CYS A 320 4.17 23.05 1.24
N SER A 321 5.29 23.30 0.58
CA SER A 321 5.30 23.37 -0.88
C SER A 321 5.19 21.98 -1.48
N LEU A 322 4.66 21.89 -2.72
CA LEU A 322 4.61 20.61 -3.44
C LEU A 322 6.02 20.10 -3.74
N ALA A 323 6.99 20.99 -3.94
CA ALA A 323 8.40 20.62 -4.12
C ALA A 323 8.97 19.90 -2.88
N GLU A 324 8.67 20.38 -1.67
CA GLU A 324 9.04 19.71 -0.40
C GLU A 324 8.35 18.34 -0.29
N ALA A 325 7.07 18.25 -0.66
CA ALA A 325 6.31 17.00 -0.67
C ALA A 325 6.95 15.96 -1.61
N VAL A 326 7.26 16.35 -2.84
CA VAL A 326 7.92 15.50 -3.86
C VAL A 326 9.32 15.07 -3.41
N ALA A 327 10.06 15.94 -2.73
CA ALA A 327 11.37 15.62 -2.18
C ALA A 327 11.27 14.60 -1.02
N ALA A 328 10.20 14.66 -0.23
CA ALA A 328 9.99 13.81 0.95
C ALA A 328 9.57 12.38 0.60
N ASP A 329 8.74 12.19 -0.45
CA ASP A 329 8.25 10.87 -0.83
C ASP A 329 8.53 10.58 -2.32
N ARG A 330 9.36 9.57 -2.56
CA ARG A 330 9.72 9.13 -3.91
C ARG A 330 8.51 8.71 -4.75
N ALA A 331 7.48 8.14 -4.14
CA ALA A 331 6.29 7.70 -4.86
C ALA A 331 5.49 8.84 -5.51
N LEU A 332 5.83 10.10 -5.22
CA LEU A 332 5.29 11.28 -5.88
C LEU A 332 6.07 11.71 -7.14
N ARG A 333 7.15 11.01 -7.51
CA ARG A 333 8.01 11.44 -8.64
C ARG A 333 8.45 10.30 -9.59
N SER A 334 8.62 9.09 -9.08
CA SER A 334 9.13 8.00 -9.91
C SER A 334 8.83 6.62 -9.35
N PRO A 335 8.58 5.61 -10.19
CA PRO A 335 8.37 4.24 -9.78
C PRO A 335 9.66 3.61 -9.19
N THR A 336 9.48 2.53 -8.47
CA THR A 336 10.62 1.72 -7.99
C THR A 336 11.23 0.96 -9.17
N PRO A 337 12.54 1.10 -9.46
CA PRO A 337 13.17 0.37 -10.54
C PRO A 337 13.09 -1.15 -10.29
N VAL A 338 13.07 -1.91 -11.37
CA VAL A 338 13.14 -3.38 -11.30
C VAL A 338 14.52 -3.81 -10.84
N SER A 339 14.60 -4.78 -9.93
CA SER A 339 15.86 -5.42 -9.58
C SER A 339 16.39 -6.26 -10.76
N VAL A 340 17.67 -6.19 -11.05
CA VAL A 340 18.31 -7.00 -12.09
C VAL A 340 18.24 -8.51 -11.78
N ASP A 341 18.09 -8.87 -10.51
CA ASP A 341 17.97 -10.26 -10.05
C ASP A 341 16.52 -10.73 -9.89
N ARG A 342 15.51 -9.90 -10.24
CA ARG A 342 14.11 -10.22 -9.99
C ARG A 342 13.67 -11.55 -10.61
N SER A 343 13.99 -11.81 -11.87
CA SER A 343 13.64 -13.07 -12.53
C SER A 343 14.32 -14.25 -11.85
N ARG A 344 15.63 -14.16 -11.64
CA ARG A 344 16.42 -15.21 -10.97
C ARG A 344 15.94 -15.51 -9.55
N PHE A 345 15.45 -14.50 -8.84
CA PHE A 345 14.85 -14.66 -7.51
C PHE A 345 13.59 -15.53 -7.58
N PHE A 346 12.67 -15.24 -8.50
CA PHE A 346 11.43 -16.02 -8.62
C PHE A 346 11.71 -17.43 -9.17
N ASP A 347 12.62 -17.60 -10.11
CA ASP A 347 13.02 -18.91 -10.64
C ASP A 347 13.63 -19.78 -9.51
N ALA A 348 14.45 -19.19 -8.64
CA ALA A 348 14.98 -19.88 -7.48
C ALA A 348 13.90 -20.24 -6.45
N LEU A 349 12.86 -19.40 -6.26
CA LEU A 349 11.77 -19.67 -5.32
C LEU A 349 10.90 -20.89 -5.71
N GLU A 350 10.93 -21.31 -6.95
CA GLU A 350 10.23 -22.52 -7.41
C GLU A 350 11.02 -23.81 -7.09
N GLN A 351 12.33 -23.71 -6.98
CA GLN A 351 13.24 -24.88 -6.90
C GLN A 351 13.92 -25.04 -5.55
N GLU A 352 14.03 -23.97 -4.76
CA GLU A 352 14.85 -23.93 -3.57
C GLU A 352 14.06 -23.50 -2.33
N PRO A 353 14.49 -23.93 -1.13
CA PRO A 353 13.93 -23.46 0.11
C PRO A 353 14.01 -21.95 0.26
N PHE A 354 12.90 -21.30 0.67
CA PHE A 354 12.76 -19.85 0.78
C PHE A 354 13.94 -19.17 1.50
N ARG A 355 14.45 -19.77 2.58
CA ARG A 355 15.57 -19.21 3.36
C ARG A 355 16.88 -19.15 2.56
N GLN A 356 17.15 -20.15 1.73
CA GLN A 356 18.35 -20.17 0.89
C GLN A 356 18.28 -19.09 -0.17
N VAL A 357 17.09 -18.92 -0.78
CA VAL A 357 16.83 -17.84 -1.74
C VAL A 357 16.98 -16.48 -1.07
N CYS A 358 16.40 -16.27 0.11
CA CYS A 358 16.57 -15.02 0.87
C CYS A 358 18.04 -14.75 1.23
N ALA A 359 18.79 -15.76 1.66
CA ALA A 359 20.21 -15.61 1.98
C ALA A 359 21.05 -15.19 0.75
N ARG A 360 20.70 -15.70 -0.44
CA ARG A 360 21.37 -15.36 -1.69
C ARG A 360 21.02 -13.98 -2.21
N PHE A 361 19.74 -13.65 -2.28
CA PHE A 361 19.26 -12.45 -2.96
C PHE A 361 18.93 -11.29 -2.03
N LEU A 362 18.64 -11.56 -0.77
CA LEU A 362 18.18 -10.57 0.21
C LEU A 362 19.14 -10.44 1.40
N SER A 363 20.38 -10.92 1.30
CA SER A 363 21.41 -10.69 2.31
C SER A 363 21.68 -9.19 2.52
N ALA A 364 22.32 -8.82 3.63
CA ALA A 364 22.70 -7.44 3.89
C ALA A 364 23.55 -6.89 2.74
N LEU A 365 23.34 -5.62 2.38
CA LEU A 365 24.05 -4.93 1.29
C LEU A 365 25.56 -5.23 1.35
N GLN A 366 26.11 -5.84 0.31
CA GLN A 366 27.55 -5.89 0.14
C GLN A 366 28.05 -4.48 -0.19
N PRO A 367 29.26 -4.09 0.25
CA PRO A 367 29.81 -2.74 0.05
C PRO A 367 29.88 -2.28 -1.42
N ARG A 368 29.84 -3.20 -2.39
CA ARG A 368 29.85 -2.89 -3.83
C ARG A 368 28.57 -2.24 -4.37
N GLU A 369 27.40 -2.49 -3.75
CA GLU A 369 26.16 -1.83 -4.16
C GLU A 369 26.02 -0.41 -3.57
N ALA A 370 26.81 -0.09 -2.53
CA ALA A 370 26.88 1.23 -1.91
C ALA A 370 27.72 2.23 -2.72
N ALA A 371 28.54 1.78 -3.68
CA ALA A 371 29.46 2.66 -4.42
C ALA A 371 28.78 3.58 -5.46
N GLY A 372 27.47 3.44 -5.69
CA GLY A 372 26.72 4.25 -6.65
C GLY A 372 25.81 5.33 -6.04
N LYS A 373 25.59 5.31 -4.72
CA LYS A 373 24.81 6.36 -4.00
C LYS A 373 25.35 6.53 -2.58
N PRO A 374 25.51 7.76 -2.09
CA PRO A 374 25.99 7.96 -0.72
C PRO A 374 24.98 7.37 0.27
N LEU A 375 25.48 6.55 1.18
CA LEU A 375 24.74 5.85 2.25
C LEU A 375 23.81 6.78 3.07
N LYS A 376 24.08 8.09 3.08
CA LYS A 376 23.28 9.14 3.68
C LYS A 376 21.89 9.29 3.08
N GLU A 377 21.68 8.99 1.80
CA GLU A 377 20.35 9.08 1.15
C GLU A 377 19.46 7.88 1.44
N LEU A 378 20.03 6.71 1.71
CA LEU A 378 19.28 5.48 2.02
C LEU A 378 18.96 5.33 3.52
N LEU A 379 19.78 5.89 4.42
CA LEU A 379 19.69 5.65 5.85
C LEU A 379 19.23 6.86 6.68
N GLY A 380 19.00 8.03 6.06
CA GLY A 380 18.53 9.21 6.79
C GLY A 380 19.18 9.35 8.17
N ASN A 381 20.40 9.84 8.25
CA ASN A 381 21.14 10.24 9.46
C ASN A 381 20.98 9.34 10.73
N VAL A 382 21.11 8.03 10.62
CA VAL A 382 21.19 7.15 11.80
C VAL A 382 22.64 7.11 12.27
N ARG A 383 22.97 7.82 13.33
CA ARG A 383 24.23 7.65 14.07
C ARG A 383 24.20 6.27 14.75
N LEU A 384 25.08 5.37 14.36
CA LEU A 384 25.34 4.13 15.09
C LEU A 384 26.05 4.47 16.41
N PRO A 385 25.63 3.97 17.56
CA PRO A 385 26.40 4.09 18.79
C PRO A 385 27.61 3.14 18.72
N PHE A 386 28.80 3.69 18.55
CA PHE A 386 30.03 2.94 18.76
C PHE A 386 30.21 2.66 20.26
N GLY A 387 30.04 1.40 20.63
CA GLY A 387 30.43 0.90 21.96
C GLY A 387 31.96 0.97 22.12
N LYS A 388 32.44 1.82 23.02
CA LYS A 388 33.83 1.80 23.48
C LYS A 388 34.08 0.47 24.21
N ARG A 389 34.89 -0.43 23.62
CA ARG A 389 35.52 -1.52 24.34
C ARG A 389 36.49 -0.89 25.36
N LYS A 390 36.22 -1.05 26.63
CA LYS A 390 37.24 -0.89 27.67
C LYS A 390 38.19 -2.08 27.59
N GLN A 391 39.46 -1.78 27.34
CA GLN A 391 40.56 -2.69 27.65
C GLN A 391 40.74 -2.77 29.15
N LYS A 392 40.79 -3.97 29.67
CA LYS A 392 41.56 -4.39 30.81
C LYS A 392 42.19 -5.74 30.45
#